data_c2ed32ee1304ebcac6ba5164e1b89d61
#
_entry.id   c2ed32ee1304ebcac6ba5164e1b89d61
#
_cell.length_a   1.000
_cell.length_b   1.000
_cell.length_c   1.000
_cell.angle_alpha   90.00
_cell.angle_beta   90.00
_cell.angle_gamma   90.00
#
_symmetry.space_group_name_H-M   'P 1'
#
loop_
_entity.id
_entity.type
_entity.pdbx_description
1 polymer ?
#
loop_
_entity_poly.entity_id
_entity_poly.type
_entity_poly.pdbx_seq_one_letter_code
_entity_poly.pdbx_strand_id
1 'polypeptide(L)'
;MKTGFLITARLKSTRLPLKLLQLVENRPIFSHMLDRLKLAQRVDQIIVCTSTNPQDDPLIELAEAEGVSSFRGDEDDVVKRLADAATSFNLDYILSITADCPFSDPEYADRIVEAYLQTNADLIRALTLPHGAFSYGVKPEAFRKIVEIKDQTNTEVWGRYFTDTDLFKVYDLPIENDLHRQPGLRMTLDYPADLEFFRAVFAQLYRPGTVFTLDEILHFLRDHPEVVAINRDCAAPFLKRWLSQSSIKLKPRYEVKRAVVIGSGSIGQRHIRNLRTIGITDIFALRTRQGSSHDLDPALEVKELGDWSQLPELKPDVAIVSNPTSLHLETIERCLPHVRGVFIEKPLSASLAGVEALLKQIKERRVVSFVGYNLQFHPAVKALQKFLTDEAVGKPLLFQCQVGQWIEDWHPHEDFRKAYFARKDLGGGVLLTLIHEIHLAMELLGAADKVTCLLPSYEALPVDVEVVADVMISHSSNAVSQIHLDMIQRPAHRRGVVSCERGWISYNLVGNSVSAQTVDQTEPVTIWNDPGYNANASYLEEMETFLNCVREGKVRHEHDAMHATQSLAIAASALAASQTNCFVEIPAWVRAL
;
A
#
# COMPACT_ATOMS: atom_id res chain seq x y z
N MET A 1 24.84 -13.01 -24.51
CA MET A 1 23.56 -12.63 -23.87
C MET A 1 22.92 -11.59 -24.77
N LYS A 2 21.75 -11.87 -25.30
CA LYS A 2 21.02 -10.96 -26.20
C LYS A 2 20.08 -10.09 -25.36
N THR A 3 20.31 -8.78 -25.35
CA THR A 3 19.60 -7.81 -24.54
C THR A 3 18.72 -6.91 -25.42
N GLY A 4 17.48 -6.62 -25.01
CA GLY A 4 16.60 -5.77 -25.77
C GLY A 4 15.81 -4.77 -24.92
N PHE A 5 15.65 -3.55 -25.45
CA PHE A 5 14.60 -2.67 -24.96
C PHE A 5 13.24 -3.18 -25.44
N LEU A 6 12.32 -3.40 -24.52
CA LEU A 6 10.90 -3.59 -24.80
C LEU A 6 10.14 -2.33 -24.39
N ILE A 7 9.75 -1.52 -25.37
CA ILE A 7 9.10 -0.23 -25.15
C ILE A 7 7.59 -0.41 -25.22
N THR A 8 6.90 -0.34 -24.10
CA THR A 8 5.43 -0.37 -24.09
C THR A 8 4.87 0.94 -24.63
N ALA A 9 4.14 0.89 -25.75
CA ALA A 9 3.59 2.05 -26.44
C ALA A 9 2.14 1.81 -26.87
N ARG A 10 1.24 2.78 -26.62
CA ARG A 10 -0.17 2.79 -27.08
C ARG A 10 -0.63 4.22 -27.34
N LEU A 11 -1.57 4.40 -28.29
CA LEU A 11 -2.16 5.70 -28.61
C LEU A 11 -3.49 5.98 -27.89
N LYS A 12 -3.92 5.12 -26.99
CA LYS A 12 -5.20 5.20 -26.23
C LYS A 12 -5.16 6.21 -25.06
N SER A 13 -4.38 7.29 -25.14
CA SER A 13 -4.35 8.29 -24.07
C SER A 13 -5.55 9.24 -24.14
N THR A 14 -6.34 9.35 -23.06
CA THR A 14 -7.47 10.29 -22.97
C THR A 14 -7.05 11.66 -22.41
N ARG A 15 -5.99 11.74 -21.62
CA ARG A 15 -5.49 12.97 -20.97
C ARG A 15 -4.65 13.83 -21.91
N LEU A 16 -3.87 13.19 -22.76
CA LEU A 16 -3.09 13.84 -23.82
C LEU A 16 -3.21 12.95 -25.06
N PRO A 17 -4.18 13.21 -25.95
CA PRO A 17 -4.40 12.40 -27.14
C PRO A 17 -3.15 12.34 -28.02
N LEU A 18 -2.86 11.16 -28.58
CA LEU A 18 -1.70 10.91 -29.44
C LEU A 18 -0.37 11.41 -28.84
N LYS A 19 -0.22 11.33 -27.49
CA LYS A 19 0.91 11.93 -26.76
C LYS A 19 2.29 11.57 -27.33
N LEU A 20 2.47 10.35 -27.83
CA LEU A 20 3.74 9.88 -28.38
C LEU A 20 4.09 10.49 -29.76
N LEU A 21 3.08 10.95 -30.48
CA LEU A 21 3.21 11.58 -31.80
C LEU A 21 3.21 13.10 -31.73
N GLN A 22 3.08 13.71 -30.52
CA GLN A 22 3.19 15.15 -30.35
C GLN A 22 4.57 15.64 -30.81
N LEU A 23 4.56 16.74 -31.57
CA LEU A 23 5.79 17.27 -32.13
C LEU A 23 6.55 18.13 -31.09
N VAL A 24 7.83 17.84 -30.98
CA VAL A 24 8.84 18.62 -30.28
C VAL A 24 10.00 18.81 -31.26
N GLU A 25 10.45 20.04 -31.49
CA GLU A 25 11.48 20.37 -32.48
C GLU A 25 11.20 19.72 -33.87
N ASN A 26 9.92 19.79 -34.30
CA ASN A 26 9.41 19.28 -35.58
C ASN A 26 9.52 17.75 -35.78
N ARG A 27 9.74 16.97 -34.72
CA ARG A 27 9.75 15.50 -34.74
C ARG A 27 8.83 14.96 -33.64
N PRO A 28 8.22 13.76 -33.84
CA PRO A 28 7.50 13.09 -32.75
C PRO A 28 8.40 12.95 -31.50
N ILE A 29 7.85 13.24 -30.32
CA ILE A 29 8.62 13.13 -29.09
C ILE A 29 9.16 11.72 -28.85
N PHE A 30 8.44 10.70 -29.31
CA PHE A 30 8.87 9.32 -29.24
C PHE A 30 10.12 9.03 -30.12
N SER A 31 10.29 9.70 -31.25
CA SER A 31 11.50 9.60 -32.08
C SER A 31 12.75 10.09 -31.32
N HIS A 32 12.61 11.15 -30.53
CA HIS A 32 13.72 11.64 -29.67
C HIS A 32 14.09 10.62 -28.59
N MET A 33 13.10 9.92 -28.02
CA MET A 33 13.37 8.81 -27.09
C MET A 33 14.16 7.69 -27.78
N LEU A 34 13.75 7.28 -28.99
CA LEU A 34 14.44 6.23 -29.74
C LEU A 34 15.88 6.60 -30.06
N ASP A 35 16.15 7.87 -30.48
CA ASP A 35 17.52 8.34 -30.70
C ASP A 35 18.39 8.20 -29.44
N ARG A 36 17.83 8.53 -28.29
CA ARG A 36 18.52 8.41 -27.00
C ARG A 36 18.82 6.95 -26.65
N LEU A 37 17.83 6.06 -26.77
CA LEU A 37 18.00 4.63 -26.46
C LEU A 37 18.98 3.91 -27.39
N LYS A 38 19.16 4.37 -28.63
CA LYS A 38 20.19 3.88 -29.57
C LYS A 38 21.61 4.10 -29.10
N LEU A 39 21.84 4.97 -28.09
CA LEU A 39 23.17 5.22 -27.52
C LEU A 39 23.61 4.17 -26.50
N ALA A 40 22.72 3.34 -26.00
CA ALA A 40 23.05 2.27 -25.04
C ALA A 40 24.00 1.25 -25.70
N GLN A 41 25.10 0.94 -24.98
CA GLN A 41 26.20 0.13 -25.52
C GLN A 41 26.03 -1.39 -25.27
N ARG A 42 25.15 -1.76 -24.34
CA ARG A 42 24.91 -3.15 -23.92
C ARG A 42 23.56 -3.69 -24.37
N VAL A 43 22.92 -3.00 -25.30
CA VAL A 43 21.58 -3.35 -25.80
C VAL A 43 21.66 -3.67 -27.28
N ASP A 44 21.26 -4.88 -27.65
CA ASP A 44 21.37 -5.37 -29.03
C ASP A 44 20.19 -4.94 -29.91
N GLN A 45 19.00 -4.73 -29.32
CA GLN A 45 17.79 -4.41 -30.06
C GLN A 45 16.85 -3.45 -29.33
N ILE A 46 16.14 -2.65 -30.09
CA ILE A 46 15.02 -1.83 -29.63
C ILE A 46 13.74 -2.34 -30.27
N ILE A 47 12.73 -2.67 -29.47
CA ILE A 47 11.47 -3.25 -29.92
C ILE A 47 10.30 -2.44 -29.36
N VAL A 48 9.50 -1.83 -30.22
CA VAL A 48 8.27 -1.13 -29.84
C VAL A 48 7.16 -2.17 -29.68
N CYS A 49 6.70 -2.35 -28.43
CA CYS A 49 5.68 -3.33 -28.05
C CYS A 49 4.32 -2.66 -27.95
N THR A 50 3.49 -2.78 -28.96
CA THR A 50 2.16 -2.18 -29.05
C THR A 50 1.04 -3.23 -29.09
N SER A 51 -0.22 -2.77 -29.13
CA SER A 51 -1.37 -3.67 -29.19
C SER A 51 -1.69 -4.11 -30.63
N THR A 52 -2.60 -5.08 -30.74
CA THR A 52 -3.18 -5.49 -32.04
C THR A 52 -4.29 -4.54 -32.52
N ASN A 53 -4.62 -3.49 -31.73
CA ASN A 53 -5.64 -2.52 -32.11
C ASN A 53 -5.14 -1.64 -33.29
N PRO A 54 -5.92 -1.46 -34.35
CA PRO A 54 -5.52 -0.64 -35.51
C PRO A 54 -5.20 0.83 -35.17
N GLN A 55 -5.75 1.38 -34.09
CA GLN A 55 -5.41 2.74 -33.67
C GLN A 55 -3.91 2.92 -33.37
N ASP A 56 -3.19 1.82 -33.08
CA ASP A 56 -1.76 1.82 -32.78
C ASP A 56 -0.87 1.62 -34.02
N ASP A 57 -1.46 1.49 -35.24
CA ASP A 57 -0.71 1.33 -36.52
C ASP A 57 0.34 2.44 -36.74
N PRO A 58 0.08 3.72 -36.42
CA PRO A 58 1.08 4.77 -36.56
C PRO A 58 2.36 4.55 -35.73
N LEU A 59 2.30 3.75 -34.65
CA LEU A 59 3.50 3.39 -33.88
C LEU A 59 4.38 2.38 -34.61
N ILE A 60 3.80 1.51 -35.41
CA ILE A 60 4.53 0.55 -36.27
C ILE A 60 5.22 1.31 -37.41
N GLU A 61 4.50 2.19 -38.07
CA GLU A 61 5.05 3.02 -39.16
C GLU A 61 6.22 3.88 -38.62
N LEU A 62 6.08 4.44 -37.43
CA LEU A 62 7.13 5.20 -36.77
C LEU A 62 8.35 4.32 -36.45
N ALA A 63 8.13 3.12 -35.89
CA ALA A 63 9.21 2.19 -35.59
C ALA A 63 10.01 1.80 -36.85
N GLU A 64 9.32 1.52 -37.93
CA GLU A 64 9.95 1.23 -39.26
C GLU A 64 10.75 2.43 -39.76
N ALA A 65 10.18 3.65 -39.71
CA ALA A 65 10.86 4.87 -40.13
C ALA A 65 12.12 5.18 -39.29
N GLU A 66 12.09 4.84 -38.01
CA GLU A 66 13.22 5.02 -37.09
C GLU A 66 14.19 3.81 -37.13
N GLY A 67 13.93 2.78 -37.93
CA GLY A 67 14.83 1.62 -38.08
C GLY A 67 14.88 0.72 -36.84
N VAL A 68 13.80 0.65 -36.06
CA VAL A 68 13.69 -0.22 -34.89
C VAL A 68 12.62 -1.29 -35.09
N SER A 69 12.73 -2.41 -34.37
CA SER A 69 11.75 -3.49 -34.47
C SER A 69 10.43 -3.16 -33.79
N SER A 70 9.37 -3.85 -34.18
CA SER A 70 8.06 -3.73 -33.53
C SER A 70 7.47 -5.11 -33.20
N PHE A 71 6.58 -5.16 -32.20
CA PHE A 71 5.83 -6.34 -31.80
C PHE A 71 4.39 -5.95 -31.45
N ARG A 72 3.41 -6.72 -31.93
CA ARG A 72 2.01 -6.57 -31.58
C ARG A 72 1.56 -7.70 -30.68
N GLY A 73 0.94 -7.37 -29.57
CA GLY A 73 0.44 -8.36 -28.62
C GLY A 73 -0.86 -7.92 -27.94
N ASP A 74 -1.18 -8.56 -26.83
CA ASP A 74 -2.40 -8.31 -26.08
C ASP A 74 -2.55 -6.83 -25.70
N GLU A 75 -3.76 -6.26 -25.85
CA GLU A 75 -4.01 -4.84 -25.61
C GLU A 75 -3.89 -4.48 -24.13
N ASP A 76 -4.50 -5.26 -23.25
CA ASP A 76 -4.60 -4.95 -21.81
C ASP A 76 -3.59 -5.73 -20.97
N ASP A 77 -3.17 -6.91 -21.43
CA ASP A 77 -2.17 -7.73 -20.75
C ASP A 77 -0.74 -7.35 -21.14
N VAL A 78 -0.22 -6.29 -20.53
CA VAL A 78 1.12 -5.77 -20.80
C VAL A 78 2.20 -6.81 -20.52
N VAL A 79 2.09 -7.54 -19.38
CA VAL A 79 3.09 -8.57 -19.01
C VAL A 79 3.13 -9.69 -20.05
N LYS A 80 1.95 -10.16 -20.48
CA LYS A 80 1.88 -11.18 -21.53
C LYS A 80 2.50 -10.68 -22.84
N ARG A 81 2.16 -9.45 -23.25
CA ARG A 81 2.74 -8.84 -24.46
C ARG A 81 4.26 -8.75 -24.39
N LEU A 82 4.83 -8.35 -23.24
CA LEU A 82 6.28 -8.28 -23.06
C LEU A 82 6.94 -9.67 -23.01
N ALA A 83 6.32 -10.65 -22.38
CA ALA A 83 6.81 -12.03 -22.36
C ALA A 83 6.83 -12.67 -23.75
N ASP A 84 5.76 -12.44 -24.53
CA ASP A 84 5.64 -12.92 -25.90
C ASP A 84 6.65 -12.23 -26.83
N ALA A 85 6.85 -10.90 -26.69
CA ALA A 85 7.87 -10.16 -27.42
C ALA A 85 9.28 -10.69 -27.11
N ALA A 86 9.62 -10.86 -25.85
CA ALA A 86 10.92 -11.41 -25.45
C ALA A 86 11.18 -12.79 -26.05
N THR A 87 10.15 -13.63 -26.11
CA THR A 87 10.22 -14.95 -26.74
C THR A 87 10.43 -14.85 -28.25
N SER A 88 9.65 -14.00 -28.92
CA SER A 88 9.71 -13.82 -30.39
C SER A 88 11.04 -13.29 -30.88
N PHE A 89 11.70 -12.46 -30.08
CA PHE A 89 13.00 -11.88 -30.39
C PHE A 89 14.19 -12.64 -29.77
N ASN A 90 13.94 -13.75 -29.07
CA ASN A 90 14.93 -14.58 -28.38
C ASN A 90 15.83 -13.75 -27.45
N LEU A 91 15.24 -12.93 -26.58
CA LEU A 91 15.96 -12.11 -25.63
C LEU A 91 16.34 -12.91 -24.38
N ASP A 92 17.59 -12.76 -23.94
CA ASP A 92 18.08 -13.31 -22.67
C ASP A 92 17.83 -12.34 -21.51
N TYR A 93 17.74 -11.02 -21.81
CA TYR A 93 17.47 -9.99 -20.82
C TYR A 93 16.68 -8.82 -21.41
N ILE A 94 15.80 -8.24 -20.62
CA ILE A 94 14.88 -7.18 -21.03
C ILE A 94 15.21 -5.89 -20.27
N LEU A 95 15.23 -4.78 -21.00
CA LEU A 95 15.09 -3.44 -20.44
C LEU A 95 13.67 -2.94 -20.76
N SER A 96 12.76 -3.05 -19.80
CA SER A 96 11.37 -2.64 -19.95
C SER A 96 11.19 -1.16 -19.64
N ILE A 97 10.54 -0.44 -20.54
CA ILE A 97 10.26 0.98 -20.40
C ILE A 97 8.95 1.34 -21.08
N THR A 98 8.31 2.42 -20.65
CA THR A 98 7.12 2.98 -21.29
C THR A 98 7.51 4.13 -22.21
N ALA A 99 6.85 4.24 -23.36
CA ALA A 99 7.16 5.22 -24.41
C ALA A 99 6.95 6.69 -23.99
N ASP A 100 6.34 6.91 -22.85
CA ASP A 100 6.15 8.24 -22.23
C ASP A 100 7.31 8.70 -21.34
N CYS A 101 8.46 8.05 -21.46
CA CYS A 101 9.71 8.40 -20.76
C CYS A 101 10.79 8.93 -21.73
N PRO A 102 10.59 10.09 -22.40
CA PRO A 102 11.50 10.57 -23.46
C PRO A 102 12.94 10.83 -23.00
N PHE A 103 13.15 11.05 -21.70
CA PHE A 103 14.48 11.31 -21.12
C PHE A 103 15.11 10.08 -20.46
N SER A 104 14.64 8.87 -20.80
CA SER A 104 15.29 7.64 -20.33
C SER A 104 16.77 7.62 -20.68
N ASP A 105 17.59 7.34 -19.69
CA ASP A 105 19.04 7.45 -19.81
C ASP A 105 19.68 6.15 -20.29
N PRO A 106 20.48 6.16 -21.39
CA PRO A 106 21.11 4.98 -21.94
C PRO A 106 22.26 4.46 -21.06
N GLU A 107 22.96 5.30 -20.32
CA GLU A 107 24.04 4.88 -19.42
C GLU A 107 23.48 4.06 -18.25
N TYR A 108 22.36 4.50 -17.66
CA TYR A 108 21.71 3.71 -16.62
C TYR A 108 21.10 2.42 -17.16
N ALA A 109 20.69 2.36 -18.42
CA ALA A 109 20.31 1.10 -19.07
C ALA A 109 21.51 0.12 -19.10
N ASP A 110 22.70 0.58 -19.49
CA ASP A 110 23.92 -0.23 -19.48
C ASP A 110 24.31 -0.66 -18.07
N ARG A 111 24.22 0.22 -17.06
CA ARG A 111 24.49 -0.10 -15.63
C ARG A 111 23.49 -1.13 -15.09
N ILE A 112 22.24 -1.12 -15.52
CA ILE A 112 21.24 -2.15 -15.16
C ILE A 112 21.66 -3.51 -15.72
N VAL A 113 22.13 -3.58 -16.96
CA VAL A 113 22.65 -4.83 -17.55
C VAL A 113 23.89 -5.33 -16.79
N GLU A 114 24.80 -4.44 -16.40
CA GLU A 114 25.97 -4.80 -15.57
C GLU A 114 25.55 -5.33 -14.20
N ALA A 115 24.61 -4.66 -13.54
CA ALA A 115 24.08 -5.11 -12.26
C ALA A 115 23.39 -6.47 -12.36
N TYR A 116 22.71 -6.75 -13.48
CA TYR A 116 22.16 -8.07 -13.75
C TYR A 116 23.25 -9.16 -13.81
N LEU A 117 24.31 -8.92 -14.53
CA LEU A 117 25.42 -9.88 -14.63
C LEU A 117 26.07 -10.19 -13.27
N GLN A 118 26.06 -9.23 -12.35
CA GLN A 118 26.62 -9.39 -11.00
C GLN A 118 25.63 -10.04 -10.02
N THR A 119 24.36 -9.65 -10.08
CA THR A 119 23.37 -10.00 -9.05
C THR A 119 22.49 -11.18 -9.45
N ASN A 120 22.31 -11.41 -10.75
CA ASN A 120 21.33 -12.34 -11.31
C ASN A 120 19.91 -12.10 -10.76
N ALA A 121 19.52 -10.83 -10.55
CA ALA A 121 18.21 -10.45 -10.03
C ALA A 121 17.11 -10.63 -11.10
N ASP A 122 15.89 -10.91 -10.67
CA ASP A 122 14.75 -11.07 -11.57
C ASP A 122 14.18 -9.72 -12.00
N LEU A 123 14.27 -8.71 -11.12
CA LEU A 123 13.95 -7.31 -11.38
C LEU A 123 15.06 -6.41 -10.86
N ILE A 124 15.53 -5.46 -11.67
CA ILE A 124 16.43 -4.38 -11.27
C ILE A 124 15.73 -3.05 -11.47
N ARG A 125 15.78 -2.17 -10.46
CA ARG A 125 15.14 -0.85 -10.44
C ARG A 125 16.15 0.23 -10.08
N ALA A 126 15.93 1.46 -10.55
CA ALA A 126 16.75 2.63 -10.23
C ALA A 126 15.88 3.76 -9.66
N LEU A 127 15.14 3.48 -8.57
CA LEU A 127 14.04 4.32 -8.04
C LEU A 127 14.48 5.68 -7.51
N THR A 128 15.77 5.91 -7.25
CA THR A 128 16.28 7.20 -6.79
C THR A 128 16.61 8.17 -7.92
N LEU A 129 16.57 7.70 -9.18
CA LEU A 129 16.62 8.56 -10.36
C LEU A 129 15.32 9.38 -10.52
N PRO A 130 15.33 10.46 -11.31
CA PRO A 130 14.11 11.15 -11.71
C PRO A 130 13.11 10.20 -12.36
N HIS A 131 11.83 10.38 -12.02
CA HIS A 131 10.76 9.55 -12.57
C HIS A 131 10.63 9.74 -14.09
N GLY A 132 10.90 8.71 -14.87
CA GLY A 132 10.96 8.73 -16.33
C GLY A 132 12.38 8.78 -16.91
N ALA A 133 13.43 8.75 -16.07
CA ALA A 133 14.82 8.72 -16.52
C ALA A 133 15.41 7.30 -16.63
N PHE A 134 14.73 6.26 -16.20
CA PHE A 134 15.26 4.89 -16.16
C PHE A 134 14.33 3.84 -16.75
N SER A 135 14.91 2.70 -17.11
CA SER A 135 14.21 1.47 -17.48
C SER A 135 14.25 0.46 -16.32
N TYR A 136 13.40 -0.56 -16.39
CA TYR A 136 13.44 -1.71 -15.49
C TYR A 136 14.19 -2.85 -16.17
N GLY A 137 15.19 -3.41 -15.49
CA GLY A 137 15.86 -4.63 -15.93
C GLY A 137 15.07 -5.87 -15.50
N VAL A 138 14.69 -6.75 -16.42
CA VAL A 138 13.81 -7.88 -16.12
C VAL A 138 14.27 -9.14 -16.84
N LYS A 139 14.30 -10.28 -16.14
CA LYS A 139 14.44 -11.58 -16.79
C LYS A 139 13.18 -11.97 -17.55
N PRO A 140 13.28 -12.47 -18.80
CA PRO A 140 12.11 -13.00 -19.52
C PRO A 140 11.32 -14.06 -18.74
N GLU A 141 12.03 -14.93 -18.00
CA GLU A 141 11.44 -15.97 -17.16
C GLU A 141 10.53 -15.39 -16.08
N ALA A 142 10.89 -14.23 -15.52
CA ALA A 142 10.09 -13.58 -14.51
C ALA A 142 8.74 -13.09 -15.06
N PHE A 143 8.72 -12.51 -16.26
CA PHE A 143 7.45 -12.16 -16.90
C PHE A 143 6.62 -13.41 -17.25
N ARG A 144 7.23 -14.49 -17.77
CA ARG A 144 6.53 -15.76 -17.99
C ARG A 144 5.92 -16.29 -16.71
N LYS A 145 6.67 -16.21 -15.59
CA LYS A 145 6.16 -16.62 -14.29
C LYS A 145 4.98 -15.79 -13.82
N ILE A 146 5.00 -14.48 -14.03
CA ILE A 146 3.85 -13.62 -13.72
C ILE A 146 2.62 -14.01 -14.56
N VAL A 147 2.79 -14.30 -15.86
CA VAL A 147 1.69 -14.77 -16.73
C VAL A 147 1.06 -16.07 -16.19
N GLU A 148 1.85 -16.98 -15.61
CA GLU A 148 1.35 -18.21 -15.00
C GLU A 148 0.51 -17.96 -13.75
N ILE A 149 0.97 -17.04 -12.87
CA ILE A 149 0.41 -16.87 -11.52
C ILE A 149 -0.68 -15.80 -11.43
N LYS A 150 -0.74 -14.84 -12.36
CA LYS A 150 -1.74 -13.76 -12.33
C LYS A 150 -3.15 -14.26 -12.63
N ASP A 151 -4.13 -13.63 -11.97
CA ASP A 151 -5.57 -13.87 -12.17
C ASP A 151 -6.28 -12.59 -12.63
N GLN A 152 -5.64 -11.85 -13.51
CA GLN A 152 -6.21 -10.66 -14.15
C GLN A 152 -5.54 -10.42 -15.51
N THR A 153 -6.27 -9.75 -16.42
CA THR A 153 -5.77 -9.38 -17.75
C THR A 153 -5.09 -8.01 -17.74
N ASN A 154 -5.66 -7.02 -17.02
CA ASN A 154 -5.02 -5.71 -16.94
C ASN A 154 -3.76 -5.77 -16.07
N THR A 155 -2.60 -5.63 -16.74
CA THR A 155 -1.28 -5.65 -16.09
C THR A 155 -0.45 -4.41 -16.42
N GLU A 156 -1.09 -3.25 -16.61
CA GLU A 156 -0.42 -1.97 -16.91
C GLU A 156 0.58 -1.61 -15.79
N VAL A 157 0.21 -1.84 -14.52
CA VAL A 157 1.08 -1.65 -13.35
C VAL A 157 1.54 -3.03 -12.83
N TRP A 158 2.56 -3.59 -13.42
CA TRP A 158 3.04 -4.94 -13.12
C TRP A 158 4.12 -5.05 -12.03
N GLY A 159 4.73 -3.94 -11.64
CA GLY A 159 5.86 -3.94 -10.69
C GLY A 159 5.55 -4.63 -9.35
N ARG A 160 4.30 -4.52 -8.87
CA ARG A 160 3.86 -5.14 -7.61
C ARG A 160 3.86 -6.67 -7.63
N TYR A 161 3.82 -7.33 -8.79
CA TYR A 161 4.01 -8.79 -8.84
C TYR A 161 5.39 -9.19 -8.34
N PHE A 162 6.40 -8.34 -8.53
CA PHE A 162 7.75 -8.58 -8.05
C PHE A 162 7.93 -8.26 -6.57
N THR A 163 7.27 -7.23 -6.06
CA THR A 163 7.47 -6.70 -4.69
C THR A 163 6.52 -7.28 -3.66
N ASP A 164 5.29 -7.62 -4.06
CA ASP A 164 4.24 -8.09 -3.14
C ASP A 164 4.17 -9.62 -3.06
N THR A 165 4.91 -10.32 -3.94
CA THR A 165 5.09 -11.76 -3.86
C THR A 165 6.53 -12.06 -3.44
N ASP A 166 6.76 -13.17 -2.83
CA ASP A 166 8.09 -13.63 -2.43
C ASP A 166 8.79 -14.46 -3.53
N LEU A 167 8.33 -14.35 -4.76
CA LEU A 167 8.71 -15.24 -5.86
C LEU A 167 9.94 -14.78 -6.63
N PHE A 168 10.32 -13.51 -6.47
CA PHE A 168 11.33 -12.88 -7.32
C PHE A 168 12.41 -12.19 -6.49
N LYS A 169 13.63 -12.23 -7.03
CA LYS A 169 14.77 -11.49 -6.50
C LYS A 169 14.78 -10.08 -7.09
N VAL A 170 14.50 -9.08 -6.25
CA VAL A 170 14.52 -7.66 -6.62
C VAL A 170 15.84 -7.03 -6.16
N TYR A 171 16.43 -6.20 -7.01
CA TYR A 171 17.64 -5.44 -6.71
C TYR A 171 17.43 -3.96 -7.05
N ASP A 172 17.63 -3.09 -6.08
CA ASP A 172 17.61 -1.64 -6.28
C ASP A 172 19.03 -1.16 -6.59
N LEU A 173 19.23 -0.65 -7.79
CA LEU A 173 20.52 -0.15 -8.26
C LEU A 173 20.90 1.12 -7.46
N PRO A 174 22.03 1.13 -6.75
CA PRO A 174 22.48 2.32 -6.05
C PRO A 174 22.92 3.40 -7.06
N ILE A 175 22.47 4.63 -6.82
CA ILE A 175 22.86 5.79 -7.63
C ILE A 175 23.91 6.58 -6.84
N GLU A 176 25.14 6.60 -7.36
CA GLU A 176 26.30 7.21 -6.69
C GLU A 176 26.36 8.74 -6.92
N ASN A 177 25.91 9.20 -8.11
CA ASN A 177 25.92 10.62 -8.47
C ASN A 177 24.78 11.35 -7.74
N ASP A 178 25.15 12.28 -6.85
CA ASP A 178 24.19 13.09 -6.08
C ASP A 178 23.26 13.94 -6.97
N LEU A 179 23.78 14.45 -8.10
CA LEU A 179 22.98 15.20 -9.07
C LEU A 179 21.83 14.36 -9.63
N HIS A 180 22.02 13.06 -9.78
CA HIS A 180 21.03 12.15 -10.35
C HIS A 180 20.01 11.64 -9.32
N ARG A 181 20.29 11.74 -8.02
CA ARG A 181 19.37 11.33 -6.95
C ARG A 181 18.24 12.33 -6.74
N GLN A 182 17.26 12.32 -7.65
CA GLN A 182 16.12 13.24 -7.62
C GLN A 182 14.78 12.49 -7.87
N PRO A 183 14.36 11.57 -6.98
CA PRO A 183 13.15 10.77 -7.20
C PRO A 183 11.86 11.59 -7.25
N GLY A 184 11.88 12.81 -6.72
CA GLY A 184 10.73 13.75 -6.78
C GLY A 184 10.61 14.52 -8.09
N LEU A 185 11.63 14.47 -8.97
CA LEU A 185 11.59 15.15 -10.27
C LEU A 185 10.83 14.29 -11.28
N ARG A 186 9.80 14.89 -11.90
CA ARG A 186 8.93 14.22 -12.88
C ARG A 186 9.38 14.51 -14.31
N MET A 187 9.70 13.45 -15.06
CA MET A 187 10.10 13.51 -16.47
C MET A 187 9.33 12.45 -17.31
N THR A 188 8.00 12.33 -17.08
CA THR A 188 7.09 11.46 -17.87
C THR A 188 6.06 12.30 -18.59
N LEU A 189 5.55 11.81 -19.73
CA LEU A 189 4.61 12.51 -20.62
C LEU A 189 3.20 11.95 -20.46
N ASP A 190 2.37 12.53 -19.61
CA ASP A 190 1.00 12.09 -19.36
C ASP A 190 -0.06 13.17 -19.51
N TYR A 191 0.31 14.42 -19.22
CA TYR A 191 -0.58 15.58 -19.20
C TYR A 191 -0.09 16.66 -20.16
N PRO A 192 -0.94 17.62 -20.57
CA PRO A 192 -0.50 18.76 -21.40
C PRO A 192 0.67 19.54 -20.78
N ALA A 193 0.68 19.73 -19.46
CA ALA A 193 1.79 20.40 -18.78
C ALA A 193 3.11 19.60 -18.87
N ASP A 194 3.07 18.27 -18.91
CA ASP A 194 4.28 17.48 -19.17
C ASP A 194 4.85 17.78 -20.57
N LEU A 195 3.99 17.93 -21.59
CA LEU A 195 4.43 18.26 -22.94
C LEU A 195 5.10 19.65 -22.99
N GLU A 196 4.55 20.63 -22.29
CA GLU A 196 5.17 21.97 -22.19
C GLU A 196 6.50 21.93 -21.43
N PHE A 197 6.62 21.10 -20.39
CA PHE A 197 7.91 20.85 -19.73
C PHE A 197 8.95 20.29 -20.71
N PHE A 198 8.60 19.26 -21.50
CA PHE A 198 9.51 18.71 -22.50
C PHE A 198 9.89 19.76 -23.56
N ARG A 199 8.92 20.52 -24.07
CA ARG A 199 9.17 21.59 -25.04
C ARG A 199 10.16 22.63 -24.51
N ALA A 200 10.02 23.05 -23.24
CA ALA A 200 10.91 24.02 -22.60
C ALA A 200 12.35 23.47 -22.50
N VAL A 201 12.53 22.19 -22.15
CA VAL A 201 13.86 21.57 -22.08
C VAL A 201 14.47 21.44 -23.48
N PHE A 202 13.71 20.93 -24.46
CA PHE A 202 14.20 20.77 -25.84
C PHE A 202 14.56 22.11 -26.48
N ALA A 203 13.79 23.16 -26.28
CA ALA A 203 14.06 24.51 -26.83
C ALA A 203 15.45 25.04 -26.43
N GLN A 204 15.98 24.61 -25.27
CA GLN A 204 17.28 25.05 -24.79
C GLN A 204 18.41 24.09 -25.13
N LEU A 205 18.16 22.78 -25.01
CA LEU A 205 19.22 21.78 -25.09
C LEU A 205 19.31 21.09 -26.48
N TYR A 206 18.24 21.09 -27.25
CA TYR A 206 18.23 20.36 -28.52
C TYR A 206 19.19 21.00 -29.55
N ARG A 207 19.95 20.14 -30.19
CA ARG A 207 20.78 20.48 -31.37
C ARG A 207 20.60 19.36 -32.40
N PRO A 208 20.29 19.67 -33.65
CA PRO A 208 20.12 18.67 -34.69
C PRO A 208 21.32 17.71 -34.78
N GLY A 209 21.05 16.41 -34.77
CA GLY A 209 22.06 15.36 -34.87
C GLY A 209 22.81 15.06 -33.56
N THR A 210 22.43 15.66 -32.43
CA THR A 210 23.01 15.37 -31.11
C THR A 210 21.92 14.98 -30.10
N VAL A 211 22.29 14.19 -29.11
CA VAL A 211 21.43 13.83 -27.99
C VAL A 211 22.05 14.37 -26.70
N PHE A 212 21.39 15.29 -26.04
CA PHE A 212 21.86 15.86 -24.78
C PHE A 212 21.77 14.82 -23.64
N THR A 213 22.69 14.88 -22.69
CA THR A 213 22.84 13.92 -21.59
C THR A 213 21.85 14.19 -20.44
N LEU A 214 21.75 13.24 -19.50
CA LEU A 214 21.00 13.43 -18.25
C LEU A 214 21.64 14.54 -17.41
N ASP A 215 22.96 14.64 -17.36
CA ASP A 215 23.67 15.73 -16.67
C ASP A 215 23.28 17.11 -17.22
N GLU A 216 23.23 17.27 -18.55
CA GLU A 216 22.81 18.53 -19.17
C GLU A 216 21.36 18.88 -18.82
N ILE A 217 20.44 17.90 -18.81
CA ILE A 217 19.06 18.11 -18.37
C ILE A 217 19.01 18.58 -16.93
N LEU A 218 19.70 17.89 -16.03
CA LEU A 218 19.61 18.17 -14.59
C LEU A 218 20.31 19.48 -14.21
N HIS A 219 21.42 19.85 -14.88
CA HIS A 219 22.03 21.15 -14.70
C HIS A 219 21.09 22.27 -15.17
N PHE A 220 20.49 22.12 -16.36
CA PHE A 220 19.51 23.08 -16.86
C PHE A 220 18.33 23.25 -15.90
N LEU A 221 17.72 22.16 -15.43
CA LEU A 221 16.56 22.20 -14.53
C LEU A 221 16.92 22.75 -13.14
N ARG A 222 18.13 22.53 -12.64
CA ARG A 222 18.61 23.16 -11.41
C ARG A 222 18.69 24.67 -11.54
N ASP A 223 19.17 25.14 -12.68
CA ASP A 223 19.37 26.57 -12.94
C ASP A 223 18.05 27.27 -13.38
N HIS A 224 17.00 26.49 -13.74
CA HIS A 224 15.68 26.91 -14.21
C HIS A 224 14.53 26.28 -13.43
N PRO A 225 14.34 26.62 -12.13
CA PRO A 225 13.28 26.03 -11.29
C PRO A 225 11.87 26.34 -11.80
N GLU A 226 11.67 27.40 -12.59
CA GLU A 226 10.42 27.72 -13.27
C GLU A 226 10.01 26.65 -14.27
N VAL A 227 10.94 25.97 -14.93
CA VAL A 227 10.67 24.86 -15.84
C VAL A 227 10.20 23.64 -15.06
N VAL A 228 10.83 23.35 -13.91
CA VAL A 228 10.39 22.25 -13.01
C VAL A 228 8.99 22.51 -12.47
N ALA A 229 8.60 23.78 -12.30
CA ALA A 229 7.26 24.13 -11.81
C ALA A 229 6.14 23.86 -12.82
N ILE A 230 6.43 23.77 -14.14
CA ILE A 230 5.42 23.60 -15.20
C ILE A 230 4.54 22.39 -14.97
N ASN A 231 5.12 21.24 -14.58
CA ASN A 231 4.38 20.00 -14.41
C ASN A 231 4.36 19.44 -12.98
N ARG A 232 4.76 20.26 -11.99
CA ARG A 232 4.81 19.86 -10.58
C ARG A 232 3.49 19.28 -10.09
N ASP A 233 2.37 19.89 -10.46
CA ASP A 233 1.04 19.51 -10.01
C ASP A 233 0.52 18.23 -10.67
N CYS A 234 1.19 17.73 -11.71
CA CYS A 234 0.85 16.45 -12.35
C CYS A 234 1.25 15.22 -11.50
N ALA A 235 2.14 15.37 -10.52
CA ALA A 235 2.67 14.26 -9.74
C ALA A 235 1.59 13.59 -8.86
N ALA A 236 0.76 14.38 -8.17
CA ALA A 236 -0.26 13.86 -7.27
C ALA A 236 -1.39 13.10 -8.02
N PRO A 237 -2.02 13.64 -9.09
CA PRO A 237 -2.97 12.90 -9.89
C PRO A 237 -2.39 11.62 -10.51
N PHE A 238 -1.14 11.66 -10.94
CA PHE A 238 -0.46 10.48 -11.47
C PHE A 238 -0.32 9.39 -10.39
N LEU A 239 0.21 9.72 -9.21
CA LEU A 239 0.40 8.76 -8.11
C LEU A 239 -0.93 8.13 -7.69
N LYS A 240 -1.98 8.93 -7.54
CA LYS A 240 -3.32 8.48 -7.21
C LYS A 240 -3.84 7.44 -8.20
N ARG A 241 -3.72 7.72 -9.51
CA ARG A 241 -4.11 6.77 -10.55
C ARG A 241 -3.26 5.49 -10.50
N TRP A 242 -1.96 5.64 -10.36
CA TRP A 242 -1.04 4.51 -10.24
C TRP A 242 -1.45 3.59 -9.09
N LEU A 243 -1.75 4.15 -7.90
CA LEU A 243 -2.23 3.40 -6.74
C LEU A 243 -3.55 2.68 -7.03
N SER A 244 -4.51 3.35 -7.69
CA SER A 244 -5.81 2.75 -8.03
C SER A 244 -5.71 1.59 -9.04
N GLN A 245 -4.65 1.54 -9.84
CA GLN A 245 -4.41 0.52 -10.86
C GLN A 245 -3.36 -0.53 -10.43
N SER A 246 -2.72 -0.34 -9.29
CA SER A 246 -1.60 -1.17 -8.84
C SER A 246 -1.99 -2.44 -8.09
N SER A 247 -3.29 -2.71 -7.87
CA SER A 247 -3.72 -3.96 -7.23
C SER A 247 -3.39 -5.17 -8.11
N ILE A 248 -2.84 -6.21 -7.48
CA ILE A 248 -2.56 -7.48 -8.16
C ILE A 248 -3.55 -8.55 -7.70
N LYS A 249 -3.95 -9.42 -8.64
CA LYS A 249 -4.71 -10.63 -8.33
C LYS A 249 -3.88 -11.85 -8.74
N LEU A 250 -3.80 -12.81 -7.85
CA LEU A 250 -3.03 -14.04 -8.04
C LEU A 250 -3.97 -15.25 -8.06
N LYS A 251 -3.64 -16.25 -8.89
CA LYS A 251 -4.30 -17.55 -8.83
C LYS A 251 -4.02 -18.20 -7.46
N PRO A 252 -5.00 -18.87 -6.85
CA PRO A 252 -4.80 -19.56 -5.58
C PRO A 252 -3.64 -20.55 -5.66
N ARG A 253 -2.66 -20.41 -4.75
CA ARG A 253 -1.50 -21.32 -4.60
C ARG A 253 -1.74 -22.37 -3.53
N TYR A 254 -2.56 -22.01 -2.53
CA TYR A 254 -2.80 -22.82 -1.35
C TYR A 254 -4.30 -22.99 -1.11
N GLU A 255 -4.66 -24.15 -0.61
CA GLU A 255 -5.97 -24.37 -0.02
C GLU A 255 -5.88 -24.08 1.47
N VAL A 256 -6.86 -23.37 2.04
CA VAL A 256 -6.98 -23.13 3.47
C VAL A 256 -8.16 -23.92 3.98
N LYS A 257 -7.89 -24.93 4.82
CA LYS A 257 -8.90 -25.85 5.37
C LYS A 257 -8.98 -25.78 6.88
N ARG A 258 -7.84 -25.60 7.55
CA ARG A 258 -7.71 -25.71 9.00
C ARG A 258 -7.27 -24.41 9.64
N ALA A 259 -8.01 -23.98 10.64
CA ALA A 259 -7.70 -22.77 11.41
C ALA A 259 -7.53 -23.09 12.90
N VAL A 260 -6.59 -22.42 13.56
CA VAL A 260 -6.49 -22.39 15.02
C VAL A 260 -6.78 -20.97 15.53
N VAL A 261 -7.69 -20.84 16.49
CA VAL A 261 -8.03 -19.56 17.14
C VAL A 261 -7.44 -19.55 18.53
N ILE A 262 -6.59 -18.54 18.82
CA ILE A 262 -5.94 -18.36 20.10
C ILE A 262 -6.62 -17.18 20.82
N GLY A 263 -7.28 -17.47 21.94
CA GLY A 263 -8.15 -16.53 22.63
C GLY A 263 -9.62 -16.70 22.21
N SER A 264 -10.43 -17.21 23.14
CA SER A 264 -11.85 -17.57 22.94
C SER A 264 -12.82 -16.57 23.60
N GLY A 265 -12.40 -15.33 23.79
CA GLY A 265 -13.27 -14.23 24.21
C GLY A 265 -14.30 -13.86 23.13
N SER A 266 -15.05 -12.78 23.36
CA SER A 266 -16.11 -12.30 22.45
C SER A 266 -15.64 -12.22 20.99
N ILE A 267 -14.47 -11.62 20.73
CA ILE A 267 -13.93 -11.44 19.38
C ILE A 267 -13.45 -12.76 18.77
N GLY A 268 -12.79 -13.63 19.55
CA GLY A 268 -12.35 -14.94 19.06
C GLY A 268 -13.54 -15.81 18.63
N GLN A 269 -14.64 -15.82 19.41
CA GLN A 269 -15.86 -16.53 19.04
C GLN A 269 -16.52 -15.93 17.79
N ARG A 270 -16.44 -14.60 17.60
CA ARG A 270 -16.89 -13.96 16.35
C ARG A 270 -16.08 -14.46 15.16
N HIS A 271 -14.75 -14.51 15.26
CA HIS A 271 -13.91 -15.03 14.20
C HIS A 271 -14.20 -16.50 13.87
N ILE A 272 -14.51 -17.32 14.87
CA ILE A 272 -14.93 -18.70 14.64
C ILE A 272 -16.21 -18.75 13.79
N ARG A 273 -17.23 -17.93 14.15
CA ARG A 273 -18.49 -17.85 13.36
C ARG A 273 -18.21 -17.37 11.94
N ASN A 274 -17.37 -16.35 11.79
CA ASN A 274 -17.02 -15.81 10.47
C ASN A 274 -16.25 -16.82 9.62
N LEU A 275 -15.27 -17.53 10.18
CA LEU A 275 -14.56 -18.62 9.49
C LEU A 275 -15.53 -19.70 8.97
N ARG A 276 -16.52 -20.11 9.80
CA ARG A 276 -17.54 -21.06 9.37
C ARG A 276 -18.42 -20.51 8.25
N THR A 277 -18.84 -19.27 8.35
CA THR A 277 -19.63 -18.58 7.30
C THR A 277 -18.88 -18.56 5.96
N ILE A 278 -17.56 -18.42 6.00
CA ILE A 278 -16.68 -18.41 4.81
C ILE A 278 -16.38 -19.86 4.31
N GLY A 279 -16.78 -20.91 5.06
CA GLY A 279 -16.61 -22.30 4.67
C GLY A 279 -15.41 -23.03 5.28
N ILE A 280 -14.70 -22.40 6.23
CA ILE A 280 -13.67 -23.10 7.01
C ILE A 280 -14.36 -23.86 8.14
N THR A 281 -14.30 -25.17 8.10
CA THR A 281 -15.03 -26.05 9.06
C THR A 281 -14.12 -26.77 10.05
N ASP A 282 -12.84 -26.99 9.73
CA ASP A 282 -11.88 -27.64 10.63
C ASP A 282 -11.21 -26.58 11.51
N ILE A 283 -11.93 -26.16 12.57
CA ILE A 283 -11.52 -25.07 13.46
C ILE A 283 -11.19 -25.62 14.84
N PHE A 284 -10.07 -25.17 15.37
CA PHE A 284 -9.57 -25.48 16.71
C PHE A 284 -9.46 -24.20 17.55
N ALA A 285 -9.74 -24.29 18.84
CA ALA A 285 -9.54 -23.19 19.80
C ALA A 285 -8.48 -23.60 20.81
N LEU A 286 -7.37 -22.83 20.86
CA LEU A 286 -6.34 -23.03 21.89
C LEU A 286 -6.69 -22.18 23.10
N ARG A 287 -6.95 -22.82 24.23
CA ARG A 287 -7.36 -22.19 25.49
C ARG A 287 -6.41 -22.55 26.63
N THR A 288 -5.71 -21.56 27.15
CA THR A 288 -4.86 -21.76 28.34
C THR A 288 -5.64 -21.76 29.65
N ARG A 289 -6.93 -21.36 29.63
CA ARG A 289 -7.83 -21.22 30.80
C ARG A 289 -7.27 -20.32 31.92
N GLN A 290 -6.32 -19.44 31.62
CA GLN A 290 -5.68 -18.54 32.59
C GLN A 290 -6.36 -17.17 32.69
N GLY A 291 -7.44 -16.91 31.94
CA GLY A 291 -8.14 -15.63 31.89
C GLY A 291 -9.60 -15.73 32.34
N SER A 292 -10.29 -14.58 32.33
CA SER A 292 -11.75 -14.47 32.56
C SER A 292 -12.60 -14.93 31.38
N SER A 293 -12.05 -15.71 30.44
CA SER A 293 -12.74 -16.08 29.20
C SER A 293 -13.96 -16.95 29.51
N HIS A 294 -15.09 -16.55 28.93
CA HIS A 294 -16.33 -17.35 28.93
C HIS A 294 -16.09 -18.73 28.29
N ASP A 295 -16.94 -19.69 28.65
CA ASP A 295 -16.95 -20.96 27.95
C ASP A 295 -17.29 -20.74 26.48
N LEU A 296 -16.71 -21.58 25.62
CA LEU A 296 -17.06 -21.57 24.21
C LEU A 296 -18.55 -21.88 24.08
N ASP A 297 -19.25 -21.10 23.26
CA ASP A 297 -20.61 -21.42 22.87
C ASP A 297 -20.64 -22.82 22.25
N PRO A 298 -21.35 -23.79 22.85
CA PRO A 298 -21.40 -25.17 22.33
C PRO A 298 -21.88 -25.24 20.88
N ALA A 299 -22.68 -24.26 20.43
CA ALA A 299 -23.15 -24.17 19.06
C ALA A 299 -22.01 -23.89 18.05
N LEU A 300 -20.84 -23.50 18.52
CA LEU A 300 -19.67 -23.30 17.66
C LEU A 300 -19.01 -24.63 17.24
N GLU A 301 -19.29 -25.76 17.92
CA GLU A 301 -18.77 -27.11 17.59
C GLU A 301 -17.24 -27.11 17.34
N VAL A 302 -16.46 -26.39 18.13
CA VAL A 302 -15.02 -26.20 17.96
C VAL A 302 -14.27 -27.25 18.79
N LYS A 303 -13.22 -27.83 18.25
CA LYS A 303 -12.32 -28.70 18.99
C LYS A 303 -11.38 -27.89 19.86
N GLU A 304 -11.35 -28.14 21.17
CA GLU A 304 -10.42 -27.43 22.08
C GLU A 304 -9.03 -28.08 22.06
N LEU A 305 -8.00 -27.26 22.03
CA LEU A 305 -6.61 -27.63 22.31
C LEU A 305 -6.26 -27.10 23.71
N GLY A 306 -5.76 -27.98 24.55
CA GLY A 306 -5.38 -27.64 25.94
C GLY A 306 -3.96 -27.09 26.06
N ASP A 307 -3.11 -27.31 25.07
CA ASP A 307 -1.67 -27.05 25.17
C ASP A 307 -1.06 -26.69 23.81
N TRP A 308 -0.04 -25.83 23.83
CA TRP A 308 0.75 -25.42 22.68
C TRP A 308 1.52 -26.57 22.01
N SER A 309 1.87 -27.63 22.76
CA SER A 309 2.58 -28.80 22.23
C SER A 309 1.80 -29.55 21.16
N GLN A 310 0.48 -29.35 21.09
CA GLN A 310 -0.39 -29.98 20.09
C GLN A 310 -0.35 -29.26 18.73
N LEU A 311 0.15 -28.01 18.68
CA LEU A 311 0.14 -27.20 17.47
C LEU A 311 0.98 -27.76 16.33
N PRO A 312 2.21 -28.30 16.55
CA PRO A 312 3.01 -28.90 15.48
C PRO A 312 2.33 -30.11 14.79
N GLU A 313 1.63 -30.93 15.57
CA GLU A 313 0.91 -32.11 15.04
C GLU A 313 -0.37 -31.70 14.32
N LEU A 314 -1.02 -30.63 14.76
CA LEU A 314 -2.24 -30.10 14.17
C LEU A 314 -2.01 -29.61 12.74
N LYS A 315 -0.85 -28.97 12.45
CA LYS A 315 -0.49 -28.37 11.16
C LYS A 315 -1.60 -27.45 10.62
N PRO A 316 -1.99 -26.41 11.34
CA PRO A 316 -3.00 -25.49 10.86
C PRO A 316 -2.49 -24.71 9.65
N ASP A 317 -3.39 -24.34 8.72
CA ASP A 317 -3.04 -23.46 7.61
C ASP A 317 -2.91 -22.02 8.09
N VAL A 318 -3.78 -21.63 9.01
CA VAL A 318 -3.83 -20.26 9.56
C VAL A 318 -4.03 -20.25 11.08
N ALA A 319 -3.49 -19.21 11.72
CA ALA A 319 -3.76 -18.88 13.11
C ALA A 319 -4.50 -17.54 13.23
N ILE A 320 -5.47 -17.45 14.14
CA ILE A 320 -6.19 -16.23 14.49
C ILE A 320 -5.79 -15.87 15.93
N VAL A 321 -5.04 -14.80 16.10
CA VAL A 321 -4.56 -14.30 17.40
C VAL A 321 -5.56 -13.26 17.91
N SER A 322 -6.32 -13.63 18.93
CA SER A 322 -7.40 -12.84 19.54
C SER A 322 -7.41 -12.90 21.07
N ASN A 323 -6.25 -13.21 21.64
CA ASN A 323 -5.98 -13.12 23.09
C ASN A 323 -5.65 -11.66 23.49
N PRO A 324 -5.43 -11.35 24.78
CA PRO A 324 -5.07 -10.00 25.21
C PRO A 324 -3.84 -9.45 24.49
N THR A 325 -3.87 -8.14 24.20
CA THR A 325 -2.85 -7.43 23.40
C THR A 325 -1.41 -7.64 23.87
N SER A 326 -1.20 -7.70 25.20
CA SER A 326 0.15 -7.93 25.78
C SER A 326 0.74 -9.30 25.41
N LEU A 327 -0.08 -10.25 24.99
CA LEU A 327 0.33 -11.61 24.63
C LEU A 327 0.51 -11.81 23.11
N HIS A 328 0.20 -10.81 22.28
CA HIS A 328 0.20 -10.96 20.82
C HIS A 328 1.57 -11.39 20.29
N LEU A 329 2.66 -10.69 20.67
CA LEU A 329 4.01 -11.00 20.16
C LEU A 329 4.40 -12.46 20.43
N GLU A 330 4.32 -12.90 21.69
CA GLU A 330 4.66 -14.28 22.07
C GLU A 330 3.78 -15.30 21.32
N THR A 331 2.49 -15.00 21.21
CA THR A 331 1.52 -15.86 20.51
C THR A 331 1.85 -15.98 19.04
N ILE A 332 2.14 -14.86 18.37
CA ILE A 332 2.51 -14.85 16.95
C ILE A 332 3.79 -15.67 16.75
N GLU A 333 4.84 -15.41 17.54
CA GLU A 333 6.12 -16.13 17.44
C GLU A 333 5.95 -17.64 17.58
N ARG A 334 5.08 -18.09 18.48
CA ARG A 334 4.74 -19.51 18.64
C ARG A 334 3.98 -20.09 17.43
N CYS A 335 3.16 -19.29 16.76
CA CYS A 335 2.40 -19.73 15.59
C CYS A 335 3.23 -19.78 14.30
N LEU A 336 4.15 -18.82 14.10
CA LEU A 336 4.90 -18.65 12.84
C LEU A 336 5.55 -19.93 12.28
N PRO A 337 6.11 -20.85 13.08
CA PRO A 337 6.68 -22.10 12.54
C PRO A 337 5.67 -23.09 11.95
N HIS A 338 4.37 -22.92 12.22
CA HIS A 338 3.36 -23.95 12.01
C HIS A 338 2.25 -23.52 11.03
N VAL A 339 2.22 -22.24 10.59
CA VAL A 339 1.15 -21.68 9.76
C VAL A 339 1.67 -21.02 8.49
N ARG A 340 0.82 -20.89 7.49
CA ARG A 340 1.07 -20.08 6.29
C ARG A 340 0.59 -18.64 6.46
N GLY A 341 -0.39 -18.43 7.34
CA GLY A 341 -0.93 -17.09 7.62
C GLY A 341 -1.28 -16.92 9.08
N VAL A 342 -1.10 -15.69 9.57
CA VAL A 342 -1.50 -15.26 10.91
C VAL A 342 -2.36 -14.00 10.81
N PHE A 343 -3.60 -14.11 11.26
CA PHE A 343 -4.48 -12.98 11.53
C PHE A 343 -4.27 -12.53 12.98
N ILE A 344 -4.10 -11.25 13.18
CA ILE A 344 -3.79 -10.67 14.49
C ILE A 344 -4.84 -9.61 14.80
N GLU A 345 -5.55 -9.75 15.91
CA GLU A 345 -6.42 -8.66 16.37
C GLU A 345 -5.61 -7.39 16.64
N LYS A 346 -6.25 -6.26 16.40
CA LYS A 346 -5.64 -4.95 16.67
C LYS A 346 -5.52 -4.69 18.20
N PRO A 347 -4.49 -3.97 18.62
CA PRO A 347 -3.31 -3.59 17.84
C PRO A 347 -2.35 -4.75 17.64
N LEU A 348 -1.36 -4.58 16.78
CA LEU A 348 -0.32 -5.61 16.54
C LEU A 348 0.33 -6.09 17.84
N SER A 349 0.59 -5.18 18.77
CA SER A 349 1.22 -5.43 20.07
C SER A 349 0.88 -4.33 21.06
N ALA A 350 1.18 -4.54 22.34
CA ALA A 350 1.05 -3.53 23.39
C ALA A 350 2.19 -2.49 23.38
N SER A 351 3.30 -2.75 22.69
CA SER A 351 4.44 -1.84 22.56
C SER A 351 5.26 -2.14 21.31
N LEU A 352 6.20 -1.26 20.95
CA LEU A 352 7.14 -1.50 19.85
C LEU A 352 8.26 -2.50 20.21
N ALA A 353 8.44 -2.83 21.48
CA ALA A 353 9.50 -3.75 21.91
C ALA A 353 9.30 -5.13 21.28
N GLY A 354 10.31 -5.64 20.57
CA GLY A 354 10.27 -6.94 19.88
C GLY A 354 9.61 -6.94 18.49
N VAL A 355 8.90 -5.87 18.12
CA VAL A 355 8.17 -5.82 16.83
C VAL A 355 9.11 -5.92 15.63
N GLU A 356 10.27 -5.23 15.64
CA GLU A 356 11.24 -5.31 14.55
C GLU A 356 11.76 -6.73 14.35
N ALA A 357 12.06 -7.44 15.43
CA ALA A 357 12.49 -8.85 15.38
C ALA A 357 11.36 -9.76 14.86
N LEU A 358 10.11 -9.51 15.27
CA LEU A 358 8.94 -10.22 14.77
C LEU A 358 8.74 -10.02 13.26
N LEU A 359 8.82 -8.79 12.76
CA LEU A 359 8.71 -8.48 11.33
C LEU A 359 9.77 -9.21 10.50
N LYS A 360 11.00 -9.28 11.04
CA LYS A 360 12.08 -10.07 10.42
C LYS A 360 11.73 -11.55 10.35
N GLN A 361 11.22 -12.15 11.43
CA GLN A 361 10.81 -13.55 11.46
C GLN A 361 9.66 -13.84 10.47
N ILE A 362 8.64 -12.96 10.40
CA ILE A 362 7.53 -13.06 9.45
C ILE A 362 8.08 -13.10 8.01
N LYS A 363 8.98 -12.15 7.68
CA LYS A 363 9.61 -12.06 6.36
C LYS A 363 10.44 -13.30 6.03
N GLU A 364 11.31 -13.75 6.93
CA GLU A 364 12.18 -14.92 6.72
C GLU A 364 11.39 -16.21 6.53
N ARG A 365 10.29 -16.39 7.24
CA ARG A 365 9.41 -17.56 7.15
C ARG A 365 8.37 -17.46 6.05
N ARG A 366 8.24 -16.28 5.41
CA ARG A 366 7.26 -16.01 4.35
C ARG A 366 5.82 -16.28 4.78
N VAL A 367 5.50 -15.96 6.04
CA VAL A 367 4.15 -16.07 6.58
C VAL A 367 3.35 -14.85 6.20
N VAL A 368 2.13 -15.03 5.70
CA VAL A 368 1.19 -13.94 5.46
C VAL A 368 0.70 -13.43 6.81
N SER A 369 1.05 -12.20 7.18
CA SER A 369 0.54 -11.54 8.39
C SER A 369 -0.59 -10.57 8.02
N PHE A 370 -1.61 -10.49 8.86
CA PHE A 370 -2.76 -9.60 8.66
C PHE A 370 -3.20 -9.04 10.01
N VAL A 371 -3.34 -7.72 10.14
CA VAL A 371 -3.81 -7.08 11.37
C VAL A 371 -5.23 -6.55 11.20
N GLY A 372 -6.11 -6.91 12.12
CA GLY A 372 -7.55 -6.73 12.04
C GLY A 372 -8.02 -5.28 12.27
N TYR A 373 -7.86 -4.43 11.27
CA TYR A 373 -8.46 -3.08 11.26
C TYR A 373 -9.78 -3.08 10.49
N ASN A 374 -10.81 -3.72 11.05
CA ASN A 374 -12.11 -3.94 10.40
C ASN A 374 -12.79 -2.67 9.87
N LEU A 375 -12.46 -1.48 10.41
CA LEU A 375 -13.01 -0.22 9.89
C LEU A 375 -12.58 0.08 8.45
N GLN A 376 -11.46 -0.43 7.98
CA GLN A 376 -11.05 -0.30 6.57
C GLN A 376 -12.06 -0.95 5.61
N PHE A 377 -12.80 -1.93 6.10
CA PHE A 377 -13.83 -2.65 5.36
C PHE A 377 -15.24 -2.06 5.54
N HIS A 378 -15.39 -1.05 6.41
CA HIS A 378 -16.67 -0.40 6.63
C HIS A 378 -17.08 0.47 5.42
N PRO A 379 -18.31 0.34 4.88
CA PRO A 379 -18.74 1.10 3.70
C PRO A 379 -18.58 2.61 3.83
N ALA A 380 -18.82 3.16 5.02
CA ALA A 380 -18.61 4.59 5.29
C ALA A 380 -17.14 5.00 5.12
N VAL A 381 -16.20 4.19 5.60
CA VAL A 381 -14.75 4.46 5.45
C VAL A 381 -14.32 4.32 3.99
N LYS A 382 -14.83 3.33 3.28
CA LYS A 382 -14.60 3.19 1.83
C LYS A 382 -15.15 4.37 1.04
N ALA A 383 -16.34 4.88 1.41
CA ALA A 383 -16.92 6.07 0.80
C ALA A 383 -16.06 7.31 1.07
N LEU A 384 -15.54 7.45 2.29
CA LEU A 384 -14.60 8.51 2.69
C LEU A 384 -13.32 8.46 1.84
N GLN A 385 -12.67 7.31 1.78
CA GLN A 385 -11.46 7.11 0.98
C GLN A 385 -11.71 7.41 -0.51
N LYS A 386 -12.81 6.90 -1.06
CA LYS A 386 -13.20 7.17 -2.45
C LYS A 386 -13.41 8.66 -2.71
N PHE A 387 -14.10 9.38 -1.82
CA PHE A 387 -14.30 10.82 -1.95
C PHE A 387 -12.98 11.59 -1.97
N LEU A 388 -12.04 11.25 -1.08
CA LEU A 388 -10.73 11.87 -1.02
C LEU A 388 -9.85 11.55 -2.24
N THR A 389 -10.26 10.59 -3.07
CA THR A 389 -9.63 10.36 -4.37
C THR A 389 -10.15 11.26 -5.49
N ASP A 390 -11.20 12.06 -5.28
CA ASP A 390 -11.73 12.99 -6.27
C ASP A 390 -10.88 14.27 -6.33
N GLU A 391 -10.39 14.62 -7.52
CA GLU A 391 -9.59 15.83 -7.75
C GLU A 391 -10.36 17.12 -7.45
N ALA A 392 -11.71 17.08 -7.51
CA ALA A 392 -12.56 18.23 -7.25
C ALA A 392 -12.48 18.74 -5.80
N VAL A 393 -12.12 17.88 -4.83
CA VAL A 393 -12.02 18.28 -3.41
C VAL A 393 -10.62 18.77 -3.02
N GLY A 394 -9.60 18.54 -3.84
CA GLY A 394 -8.22 18.92 -3.55
C GLY A 394 -7.56 18.05 -2.48
N LYS A 395 -6.43 18.51 -1.94
CA LYS A 395 -5.66 17.76 -0.95
C LYS A 395 -6.35 17.79 0.42
N PRO A 396 -6.34 16.67 1.18
CA PRO A 396 -6.75 16.68 2.58
C PRO A 396 -5.74 17.48 3.42
N LEU A 397 -6.25 18.36 4.29
CA LEU A 397 -5.46 19.27 5.10
C LEU A 397 -5.56 18.96 6.59
N LEU A 398 -6.76 18.57 7.05
CA LEU A 398 -7.05 18.35 8.46
C LEU A 398 -8.01 17.18 8.61
N PHE A 399 -7.68 16.23 9.49
CA PHE A 399 -8.59 15.21 9.98
C PHE A 399 -8.91 15.43 11.45
N GLN A 400 -10.19 15.60 11.78
CA GLN A 400 -10.67 15.71 13.16
C GLN A 400 -11.63 14.58 13.42
N CYS A 401 -11.40 13.80 14.48
CA CYS A 401 -12.31 12.74 14.86
C CYS A 401 -12.40 12.57 16.38
N GLN A 402 -13.52 11.97 16.77
CA GLN A 402 -13.74 11.58 18.15
C GLN A 402 -14.50 10.26 18.23
N VAL A 403 -14.08 9.44 19.18
CA VAL A 403 -14.75 8.21 19.56
C VAL A 403 -14.82 8.12 21.07
N GLY A 404 -15.99 7.87 21.60
CA GLY A 404 -16.19 7.74 23.03
C GLY A 404 -17.41 6.89 23.35
N GLN A 405 -17.27 6.10 24.40
CA GLN A 405 -18.36 5.35 25.00
C GLN A 405 -18.02 5.04 26.46
N TRP A 406 -18.99 5.16 27.34
CA TRP A 406 -18.78 4.85 28.74
C TRP A 406 -18.31 3.39 28.94
N ILE A 407 -17.25 3.20 29.69
CA ILE A 407 -16.52 1.93 29.79
C ILE A 407 -17.38 0.73 30.22
N GLU A 408 -18.34 0.92 31.12
CA GLU A 408 -19.25 -0.15 31.57
C GLU A 408 -20.24 -0.58 30.48
N ASP A 409 -20.55 0.32 29.54
CA ASP A 409 -21.51 0.06 28.47
C ASP A 409 -20.91 -0.78 27.31
N TRP A 410 -19.59 -1.04 27.33
CA TRP A 410 -18.93 -1.85 26.30
C TRP A 410 -19.29 -3.33 26.43
N HIS A 411 -19.33 -3.84 27.67
CA HIS A 411 -19.71 -5.21 28.01
C HIS A 411 -20.58 -5.22 29.28
N PRO A 412 -21.89 -4.88 29.18
CA PRO A 412 -22.76 -4.70 30.35
C PRO A 412 -22.91 -5.91 31.26
N HIS A 413 -22.52 -7.09 30.77
CA HIS A 413 -22.61 -8.35 31.51
C HIS A 413 -21.30 -8.78 32.18
N GLU A 414 -20.24 -7.98 32.05
CA GLU A 414 -18.91 -8.25 32.58
C GLU A 414 -18.47 -7.17 33.59
N ASP A 415 -17.66 -7.56 34.56
CA ASP A 415 -16.96 -6.56 35.39
C ASP A 415 -15.83 -5.94 34.53
N PHE A 416 -16.04 -4.71 34.02
CA PHE A 416 -15.10 -4.02 33.16
C PHE A 416 -13.68 -3.94 33.72
N ARG A 417 -13.51 -3.90 35.08
CA ARG A 417 -12.21 -3.86 35.77
C ARG A 417 -11.35 -5.10 35.51
N LYS A 418 -11.97 -6.20 35.11
CA LYS A 418 -11.31 -7.47 34.74
C LYS A 418 -11.04 -7.59 33.24
N ALA A 419 -11.69 -6.75 32.44
CA ALA A 419 -11.56 -6.79 30.99
C ALA A 419 -10.19 -6.25 30.55
N TYR A 420 -9.65 -6.76 29.46
CA TYR A 420 -8.31 -6.40 28.97
C TYR A 420 -8.14 -4.90 28.73
N PHE A 421 -9.17 -4.23 28.24
CA PHE A 421 -9.14 -2.79 27.90
C PHE A 421 -8.98 -1.89 29.11
N ALA A 422 -9.34 -2.36 30.31
CA ALA A 422 -9.23 -1.65 31.59
C ALA A 422 -7.97 -2.00 32.39
N ARG A 423 -7.09 -2.86 31.84
CA ARG A 423 -5.92 -3.40 32.56
C ARG A 423 -4.64 -3.15 31.77
N LYS A 424 -3.69 -2.47 32.40
CA LYS A 424 -2.37 -2.15 31.83
C LYS A 424 -1.54 -3.41 31.52
N ASP A 425 -1.57 -4.41 32.42
CA ASP A 425 -0.84 -5.66 32.24
C ASP A 425 -1.34 -6.52 31.08
N LEU A 426 -2.56 -6.27 30.61
CA LEU A 426 -3.14 -6.93 29.43
C LEU A 426 -3.03 -6.10 28.13
N GLY A 427 -2.39 -4.93 28.20
CA GLY A 427 -2.24 -4.02 27.05
C GLY A 427 -3.51 -3.22 26.78
N GLY A 428 -4.24 -2.84 27.86
CA GLY A 428 -5.40 -1.96 27.80
C GLY A 428 -5.01 -0.49 27.66
N GLY A 429 -6.02 0.37 27.84
CA GLY A 429 -5.92 1.80 27.66
C GLY A 429 -6.55 2.28 26.36
N VAL A 430 -6.98 3.55 26.36
CA VAL A 430 -7.76 4.13 25.26
C VAL A 430 -6.96 4.22 23.98
N LEU A 431 -5.65 4.52 24.04
CA LEU A 431 -4.78 4.64 22.87
C LEU A 431 -4.67 3.33 22.08
N LEU A 432 -4.54 2.19 22.77
CA LEU A 432 -4.44 0.88 22.13
C LEU A 432 -5.81 0.28 21.79
N THR A 433 -6.79 0.46 22.67
CA THR A 433 -8.12 -0.11 22.47
C THR A 433 -8.87 0.57 21.32
N LEU A 434 -8.78 1.90 21.20
CA LEU A 434 -9.41 2.72 20.17
C LEU A 434 -8.42 3.12 19.05
N ILE A 435 -7.39 2.33 18.80
CA ILE A 435 -6.32 2.60 17.82
C ILE A 435 -6.84 2.75 16.36
N HIS A 436 -8.07 2.35 16.09
CA HIS A 436 -8.66 2.49 14.75
C HIS A 436 -8.65 3.92 14.22
N GLU A 437 -8.86 4.93 15.07
CA GLU A 437 -8.84 6.33 14.66
C GLU A 437 -7.44 6.80 14.30
N ILE A 438 -6.43 6.32 15.04
CA ILE A 438 -5.02 6.57 14.72
C ILE A 438 -4.64 5.92 13.38
N HIS A 439 -5.08 4.68 13.17
CA HIS A 439 -4.89 3.99 11.90
C HIS A 439 -5.60 4.70 10.74
N LEU A 440 -6.85 5.11 10.94
CA LEU A 440 -7.63 5.84 9.95
C LEU A 440 -6.98 7.19 9.58
N ALA A 441 -6.42 7.91 10.56
CA ALA A 441 -5.69 9.15 10.30
C ALA A 441 -4.49 8.94 9.36
N MET A 442 -3.74 7.86 9.57
CA MET A 442 -2.62 7.48 8.72
C MET A 442 -3.10 7.10 7.30
N GLU A 443 -4.18 6.33 7.18
CA GLU A 443 -4.74 5.94 5.89
C GLU A 443 -5.27 7.12 5.06
N LEU A 444 -5.81 8.14 5.72
CA LEU A 444 -6.42 9.29 5.05
C LEU A 444 -5.41 10.40 4.73
N LEU A 445 -4.40 10.60 5.59
CA LEU A 445 -3.47 11.74 5.49
C LEU A 445 -2.03 11.33 5.20
N GLY A 446 -1.73 10.02 5.20
CA GLY A 446 -0.38 9.48 4.98
C GLY A 446 0.45 9.34 6.25
N ALA A 447 1.72 8.98 6.08
CA ALA A 447 2.64 8.68 7.17
C ALA A 447 2.76 9.84 8.17
N ALA A 448 2.93 9.50 9.45
CA ALA A 448 3.13 10.47 10.52
C ALA A 448 4.61 10.77 10.70
N ASP A 449 4.94 12.05 10.92
CA ASP A 449 6.30 12.50 11.27
C ASP A 449 6.48 12.58 12.77
N LYS A 450 5.54 13.22 13.47
CA LYS A 450 5.58 13.44 14.92
C LYS A 450 4.19 13.53 15.52
N VAL A 451 4.09 13.25 16.82
CA VAL A 451 2.84 13.25 17.56
C VAL A 451 3.01 13.92 18.93
N THR A 452 1.95 14.55 19.42
CA THR A 452 1.81 14.95 20.81
C THR A 452 0.48 14.45 21.38
N CYS A 453 0.39 14.31 22.71
CA CYS A 453 -0.78 13.75 23.36
C CYS A 453 -0.97 14.31 24.77
N LEU A 454 -2.25 14.54 25.13
CA LEU A 454 -2.67 14.80 26.50
C LEU A 454 -3.43 13.58 27.04
N LEU A 455 -3.08 13.13 28.23
CA LEU A 455 -3.73 12.04 28.95
C LEU A 455 -4.23 12.53 30.31
N PRO A 456 -5.43 13.13 30.38
CA PRO A 456 -5.99 13.55 31.65
C PRO A 456 -6.36 12.33 32.51
N SER A 457 -6.18 12.43 33.84
CA SER A 457 -6.57 11.39 34.80
C SER A 457 -7.94 11.67 35.39
N TYR A 458 -8.71 10.61 35.59
CA TYR A 458 -10.06 10.68 36.21
C TYR A 458 -10.14 9.73 37.39
N GLU A 459 -10.15 10.29 38.63
CA GLU A 459 -10.23 9.50 39.85
C GLU A 459 -11.54 8.69 39.98
N ALA A 460 -12.58 9.10 39.28
CA ALA A 460 -13.89 8.42 39.32
C ALA A 460 -13.89 7.03 38.66
N LEU A 461 -12.86 6.70 37.88
CA LEU A 461 -12.73 5.39 37.20
C LEU A 461 -11.54 4.63 37.83
N PRO A 462 -11.79 3.58 38.64
CA PRO A 462 -10.75 2.82 39.33
C PRO A 462 -10.05 1.81 38.38
N VAL A 463 -9.32 2.34 37.37
CA VAL A 463 -8.53 1.58 36.40
C VAL A 463 -7.09 2.09 36.35
N ASP A 464 -6.15 1.26 35.95
CA ASP A 464 -4.71 1.57 35.89
C ASP A 464 -4.23 1.97 34.47
N VAL A 465 -5.17 2.29 33.60
CA VAL A 465 -4.95 2.69 32.20
C VAL A 465 -5.44 4.10 31.93
N GLU A 466 -4.97 4.71 30.85
CA GLU A 466 -5.53 5.97 30.36
C GLU A 466 -6.94 5.73 29.78
N VAL A 467 -7.88 6.61 30.17
CA VAL A 467 -9.30 6.52 29.77
C VAL A 467 -9.73 7.66 28.85
N VAL A 468 -8.89 8.66 28.68
CA VAL A 468 -9.05 9.77 27.73
C VAL A 468 -7.70 10.08 27.11
N ALA A 469 -7.68 10.31 25.80
CA ALA A 469 -6.51 10.79 25.07
C ALA A 469 -6.92 11.82 24.02
N ASP A 470 -6.24 12.97 24.05
CA ASP A 470 -6.28 13.96 22.98
C ASP A 470 -4.95 13.91 22.22
N VAL A 471 -5.00 13.43 20.99
CA VAL A 471 -3.82 13.16 20.16
C VAL A 471 -3.78 14.14 18.99
N MET A 472 -2.62 14.76 18.77
CA MET A 472 -2.35 15.58 17.60
C MET A 472 -1.17 14.99 16.82
N ILE A 473 -1.38 14.71 15.52
CA ILE A 473 -0.41 14.10 14.63
C ILE A 473 -0.05 15.09 13.51
N SER A 474 1.24 15.28 13.25
CA SER A 474 1.75 15.96 12.06
C SER A 474 2.15 14.91 11.03
N HIS A 475 1.62 15.02 9.81
CA HIS A 475 1.87 14.08 8.72
C HIS A 475 2.91 14.61 7.74
N SER A 476 3.62 13.72 7.06
CA SER A 476 4.62 14.05 6.02
C SER A 476 4.01 14.77 4.81
N SER A 477 2.69 14.67 4.63
CA SER A 477 1.91 15.43 3.65
C SER A 477 1.71 16.91 4.03
N ASN A 478 2.20 17.39 5.19
CA ASN A 478 1.89 18.64 5.86
C ASN A 478 0.44 18.77 6.37
N ALA A 479 -0.33 17.70 6.36
CA ALA A 479 -1.64 17.66 6.98
C ALA A 479 -1.52 17.40 8.49
N VAL A 480 -2.61 17.66 9.22
CA VAL A 480 -2.67 17.47 10.67
C VAL A 480 -3.87 16.60 11.03
N SER A 481 -3.71 15.70 12.02
CA SER A 481 -4.84 15.00 12.64
C SER A 481 -5.03 15.45 14.09
N GLN A 482 -6.30 15.58 14.50
CA GLN A 482 -6.75 15.85 15.86
C GLN A 482 -7.74 14.75 16.26
N ILE A 483 -7.37 13.93 17.21
CA ILE A 483 -8.08 12.72 17.58
C ILE A 483 -8.41 12.76 19.06
N HIS A 484 -9.69 12.69 19.38
CA HIS A 484 -10.16 12.52 20.75
C HIS A 484 -10.66 11.09 20.96
N LEU A 485 -10.11 10.41 21.96
CA LEU A 485 -10.45 9.04 22.34
C LEU A 485 -10.88 9.02 23.79
N ASP A 486 -12.04 8.41 24.11
CA ASP A 486 -12.48 8.36 25.51
C ASP A 486 -13.29 7.10 25.86
N MET A 487 -13.27 6.77 27.16
CA MET A 487 -14.06 5.73 27.80
C MET A 487 -15.09 6.32 28.81
N ILE A 488 -15.42 7.60 28.64
CA ILE A 488 -16.27 8.35 29.60
C ILE A 488 -17.55 8.94 28.99
N GLN A 489 -17.74 8.81 27.69
CA GLN A 489 -18.83 9.46 26.95
C GLN A 489 -20.14 8.68 27.01
N ARG A 490 -21.26 9.37 27.30
CA ARG A 490 -22.64 8.92 27.09
C ARG A 490 -23.46 10.02 26.43
N PRO A 491 -24.25 9.73 25.38
CA PRO A 491 -24.30 8.48 24.62
C PRO A 491 -23.01 8.21 23.83
N ALA A 492 -22.83 6.96 23.39
CA ALA A 492 -21.70 6.59 22.55
C ALA A 492 -21.71 7.38 21.24
N HIS A 493 -20.53 7.75 20.76
CA HIS A 493 -20.35 8.37 19.45
C HIS A 493 -19.07 7.90 18.78
N ARG A 494 -19.04 7.91 17.45
CA ARG A 494 -17.87 7.68 16.62
C ARG A 494 -18.04 8.44 15.33
N ARG A 495 -17.35 9.57 15.21
CA ARG A 495 -17.53 10.51 14.10
C ARG A 495 -16.25 11.27 13.80
N GLY A 496 -16.18 11.82 12.58
CA GLY A 496 -15.06 12.67 12.19
C GLY A 496 -15.34 13.43 10.91
N VAL A 497 -14.43 14.34 10.60
CA VAL A 497 -14.45 15.17 9.39
C VAL A 497 -13.04 15.28 8.82
N VAL A 498 -12.92 15.19 7.50
CA VAL A 498 -11.70 15.55 6.75
C VAL A 498 -11.99 16.83 6.00
N SER A 499 -11.22 17.87 6.31
CA SER A 499 -11.22 19.12 5.57
C SER A 499 -10.17 19.08 4.48
N CYS A 500 -10.55 19.44 3.26
CA CYS A 500 -9.70 19.48 2.07
C CYS A 500 -9.61 20.92 1.54
N GLU A 501 -8.73 21.16 0.55
CA GLU A 501 -8.55 22.49 -0.07
C GLU A 501 -9.85 23.06 -0.66
N ARG A 502 -10.75 22.18 -1.17
CA ARG A 502 -11.98 22.58 -1.90
C ARG A 502 -13.23 21.91 -1.39
N GLY A 503 -13.26 21.45 -0.14
CA GLY A 503 -14.44 20.81 0.44
C GLY A 503 -14.14 20.05 1.72
N TRP A 504 -15.14 19.33 2.21
CA TRP A 504 -15.03 18.47 3.37
C TRP A 504 -15.89 17.23 3.22
N ILE A 505 -15.53 16.17 3.95
CA ILE A 505 -16.34 14.97 4.12
C ILE A 505 -16.39 14.60 5.60
N SER A 506 -17.58 14.26 6.09
CA SER A 506 -17.80 13.81 7.46
C SER A 506 -18.42 12.43 7.51
N TYR A 507 -18.16 11.71 8.58
CA TYR A 507 -18.77 10.42 8.86
C TYR A 507 -19.31 10.35 10.28
N ASN A 508 -20.36 9.54 10.46
CA ASN A 508 -20.89 9.13 11.74
C ASN A 508 -21.14 7.61 11.70
N LEU A 509 -20.28 6.83 12.37
CA LEU A 509 -20.36 5.36 12.33
C LEU A 509 -21.41 4.79 13.29
N VAL A 510 -21.88 5.55 14.28
CA VAL A 510 -23.03 5.16 15.11
C VAL A 510 -24.33 5.32 14.34
N GLY A 511 -24.44 6.41 13.57
CA GLY A 511 -25.59 6.67 12.71
C GLY A 511 -25.48 6.09 11.30
N ASN A 512 -24.36 5.43 10.97
CA ASN A 512 -24.09 4.83 9.66
C ASN A 512 -24.34 5.79 8.49
N SER A 513 -23.70 6.97 8.53
CA SER A 513 -23.89 8.01 7.50
C SER A 513 -22.58 8.70 7.13
N VAL A 514 -22.49 9.14 5.88
CA VAL A 514 -21.39 9.96 5.34
C VAL A 514 -22.00 11.10 4.54
N SER A 515 -21.55 12.32 4.80
CA SER A 515 -21.94 13.52 4.09
C SER A 515 -20.72 14.31 3.65
N ALA A 516 -20.82 14.98 2.51
CA ALA A 516 -19.75 15.79 1.97
C ALA A 516 -20.29 17.07 1.33
N GLN A 517 -19.41 18.07 1.21
CA GLN A 517 -19.70 19.31 0.50
C GLN A 517 -18.44 19.82 -0.18
N THR A 518 -18.55 20.22 -1.43
CA THR A 518 -17.48 20.92 -2.17
C THR A 518 -17.79 22.42 -2.26
N VAL A 519 -16.78 23.23 -2.64
CA VAL A 519 -16.94 24.69 -2.79
C VAL A 519 -17.98 25.09 -3.83
N ASP A 520 -18.30 24.19 -4.77
CA ASP A 520 -19.29 24.42 -5.83
C ASP A 520 -20.71 24.06 -5.40
N GLN A 521 -20.90 23.54 -4.18
CA GLN A 521 -22.18 23.10 -3.62
C GLN A 521 -22.67 24.05 -2.52
N THR A 522 -23.97 24.38 -2.52
CA THR A 522 -24.59 25.23 -1.50
C THR A 522 -24.95 24.46 -0.22
N GLU A 523 -25.22 23.16 -0.34
CA GLU A 523 -25.64 22.29 0.76
C GLU A 523 -24.86 20.98 0.75
N PRO A 524 -24.65 20.33 1.93
CA PRO A 524 -24.05 19.01 2.02
C PRO A 524 -24.85 17.95 1.27
N VAL A 525 -24.15 17.02 0.65
CA VAL A 525 -24.73 15.85 -0.04
C VAL A 525 -24.46 14.59 0.77
N THR A 526 -25.47 13.76 0.93
CA THR A 526 -25.30 12.43 1.53
C THR A 526 -24.59 11.52 0.54
N ILE A 527 -23.38 11.06 0.91
CA ILE A 527 -22.56 10.14 0.11
C ILE A 527 -22.93 8.69 0.36
N TRP A 528 -23.24 8.37 1.61
CA TRP A 528 -23.66 7.03 2.04
C TRP A 528 -24.53 7.14 3.29
N ASN A 529 -25.56 6.32 3.36
CA ASN A 529 -26.44 6.23 4.54
C ASN A 529 -27.10 4.85 4.57
N ASP A 530 -26.83 4.08 5.63
CA ASP A 530 -27.44 2.77 5.86
C ASP A 530 -27.63 2.54 7.37
N PRO A 531 -28.73 3.05 7.96
CA PRO A 531 -29.02 2.87 9.38
C PRO A 531 -29.15 1.40 9.82
N GLY A 532 -29.39 0.49 8.86
CA GLY A 532 -29.53 -0.95 9.11
C GLY A 532 -28.22 -1.74 8.91
N TYR A 533 -27.09 -1.08 8.66
CA TYR A 533 -25.84 -1.74 8.38
C TYR A 533 -25.43 -2.71 9.49
N ASN A 534 -25.17 -3.96 9.10
CA ASN A 534 -24.66 -4.98 10.02
C ASN A 534 -23.12 -4.89 10.09
N ALA A 535 -22.62 -4.39 11.20
CA ALA A 535 -21.19 -4.22 11.43
C ALA A 535 -20.36 -5.51 11.27
N ASN A 536 -20.98 -6.73 11.40
CA ASN A 536 -20.27 -7.99 11.16
C ASN A 536 -19.87 -8.18 9.69
N ALA A 537 -20.49 -7.47 8.75
CA ALA A 537 -20.10 -7.52 7.34
C ALA A 537 -18.64 -7.06 7.13
N SER A 538 -18.19 -6.03 7.85
CA SER A 538 -16.78 -5.60 7.82
C SER A 538 -15.82 -6.68 8.32
N TYR A 539 -16.18 -7.40 9.37
CA TYR A 539 -15.37 -8.50 9.91
C TYR A 539 -15.34 -9.72 8.98
N LEU A 540 -16.43 -9.99 8.27
CA LEU A 540 -16.48 -11.06 7.25
C LEU A 540 -15.56 -10.71 6.08
N GLU A 541 -15.67 -9.50 5.53
CA GLU A 541 -14.85 -9.05 4.41
C GLU A 541 -13.36 -9.01 4.76
N GLU A 542 -13.03 -8.56 5.97
CA GLU A 542 -11.68 -8.57 6.52
C GLU A 542 -11.10 -10.00 6.58
N MET A 543 -11.85 -10.96 7.12
CA MET A 543 -11.45 -12.35 7.22
C MET A 543 -11.32 -13.01 5.84
N GLU A 544 -12.23 -12.73 4.90
CA GLU A 544 -12.13 -13.21 3.52
C GLU A 544 -10.88 -12.65 2.83
N THR A 545 -10.58 -11.37 3.03
CA THR A 545 -9.37 -10.73 2.48
C THR A 545 -8.11 -11.39 3.01
N PHE A 546 -8.04 -11.66 4.32
CA PHE A 546 -6.92 -12.40 4.92
C PHE A 546 -6.76 -13.78 4.29
N LEU A 547 -7.83 -14.57 4.23
CA LEU A 547 -7.78 -15.94 3.68
C LEU A 547 -7.37 -15.92 2.19
N ASN A 548 -7.78 -14.91 1.43
CA ASN A 548 -7.37 -14.75 0.04
C ASN A 548 -5.88 -14.41 -0.07
N CYS A 549 -5.35 -13.52 0.78
CA CYS A 549 -3.90 -13.28 0.84
C CYS A 549 -3.12 -14.58 1.12
N VAL A 550 -3.62 -15.44 2.03
CA VAL A 550 -2.99 -16.74 2.33
C VAL A 550 -3.09 -17.70 1.14
N ARG A 551 -4.27 -17.81 0.51
CA ARG A 551 -4.48 -18.65 -0.69
C ARG A 551 -3.54 -18.24 -1.82
N GLU A 552 -3.35 -16.95 -2.01
CA GLU A 552 -2.48 -16.37 -3.04
C GLU A 552 -0.99 -16.40 -2.66
N GLY A 553 -0.67 -16.55 -1.37
CA GLY A 553 0.70 -16.41 -0.84
C GLY A 553 1.20 -14.97 -0.92
N LYS A 554 0.32 -14.00 -0.76
CA LYS A 554 0.60 -12.56 -0.82
C LYS A 554 1.09 -12.07 0.54
N VAL A 555 2.41 -12.03 0.71
CA VAL A 555 3.07 -11.71 2.00
C VAL A 555 3.13 -10.21 2.29
N ARG A 556 2.99 -9.35 1.27
CA ARG A 556 2.97 -7.88 1.39
C ARG A 556 1.65 -7.33 0.89
N HIS A 557 0.95 -6.59 1.74
CA HIS A 557 -0.32 -5.92 1.44
C HIS A 557 -0.62 -4.84 2.49
N GLU A 558 -1.60 -4.02 2.22
CA GLU A 558 -2.00 -2.86 3.04
C GLU A 558 -2.53 -3.19 4.45
N HIS A 559 -2.69 -4.44 4.80
CA HIS A 559 -3.14 -4.90 6.13
C HIS A 559 -2.08 -5.75 6.84
N ASP A 560 -0.84 -5.82 6.32
CA ASP A 560 0.20 -6.66 6.90
C ASP A 560 0.74 -6.07 8.23
N ALA A 561 1.48 -6.88 8.98
CA ALA A 561 2.05 -6.46 10.26
C ALA A 561 3.04 -5.29 10.12
N MET A 562 3.70 -5.14 8.97
CA MET A 562 4.63 -4.04 8.71
C MET A 562 3.86 -2.73 8.58
N HIS A 563 2.75 -2.72 7.84
CA HIS A 563 1.87 -1.56 7.72
C HIS A 563 1.24 -1.19 9.07
N ALA A 564 0.73 -2.18 9.81
CA ALA A 564 0.14 -1.98 11.14
C ALA A 564 1.13 -1.45 12.20
N THR A 565 2.43 -1.69 12.00
CA THR A 565 3.48 -1.16 12.90
C THR A 565 3.50 0.38 12.91
N GLN A 566 3.12 1.03 11.82
CA GLN A 566 3.08 2.49 11.76
C GLN A 566 2.04 3.06 12.74
N SER A 567 0.83 2.51 12.77
CA SER A 567 -0.22 2.95 13.73
C SER A 567 0.18 2.67 15.18
N LEU A 568 0.80 1.53 15.43
CA LEU A 568 1.32 1.19 16.76
C LEU A 568 2.42 2.17 17.19
N ALA A 569 3.30 2.58 16.26
CA ALA A 569 4.36 3.54 16.56
C ALA A 569 3.79 4.93 16.90
N ILE A 570 2.72 5.35 16.22
CA ILE A 570 2.03 6.61 16.57
C ILE A 570 1.46 6.52 17.98
N ALA A 571 0.75 5.44 18.33
CA ALA A 571 0.18 5.24 19.67
C ALA A 571 1.27 5.21 20.77
N ALA A 572 2.37 4.48 20.53
CA ALA A 572 3.52 4.42 21.45
C ALA A 572 4.22 5.77 21.60
N SER A 573 4.40 6.51 20.52
CA SER A 573 4.97 7.86 20.54
C SER A 573 4.03 8.87 21.22
N ALA A 574 2.71 8.72 21.06
CA ALA A 574 1.71 9.53 21.77
C ALA A 574 1.80 9.33 23.29
N LEU A 575 1.92 8.08 23.74
CA LEU A 575 2.14 7.77 25.15
C LEU A 575 3.44 8.40 25.69
N ALA A 576 4.53 8.35 24.93
CA ALA A 576 5.79 8.99 25.29
C ALA A 576 5.68 10.53 25.32
N ALA A 577 4.97 11.11 24.37
CA ALA A 577 4.73 12.54 24.27
C ALA A 577 3.95 13.09 25.47
N SER A 578 2.97 12.35 25.99
CA SER A 578 2.20 12.74 27.18
C SER A 578 3.04 12.86 28.44
N GLN A 579 4.16 12.11 28.54
CA GLN A 579 5.08 12.16 29.68
C GLN A 579 6.01 13.39 29.62
N THR A 580 6.28 13.89 28.43
CA THR A 580 7.23 15.01 28.20
C THR A 580 6.53 16.32 27.91
N ASN A 581 5.24 16.31 27.61
CA ASN A 581 4.44 17.43 27.10
C ASN A 581 5.06 18.09 25.84
N CYS A 582 5.74 17.29 25.02
CA CYS A 582 6.40 17.74 23.79
C CYS A 582 5.96 16.87 22.62
N PHE A 583 6.19 17.35 21.38
CA PHE A 583 6.10 16.49 20.23
C PHE A 583 7.22 15.44 20.25
N VAL A 584 6.86 14.20 19.96
CA VAL A 584 7.78 13.06 19.82
C VAL A 584 7.76 12.62 18.34
N GLU A 585 8.93 12.45 17.75
CA GLU A 585 9.07 11.94 16.39
C GLU A 585 8.74 10.44 16.33
N ILE A 586 8.14 10.03 15.22
CA ILE A 586 7.95 8.60 14.94
C ILE A 586 9.33 7.97 14.73
N PRO A 587 9.62 6.80 15.32
CA PRO A 587 10.93 6.16 15.23
C PRO A 587 11.41 6.01 13.76
N ALA A 588 12.67 6.36 13.49
CA ALA A 588 13.22 6.39 12.14
C ALA A 588 13.11 5.04 11.41
N TRP A 589 13.29 3.93 12.14
CA TRP A 589 13.15 2.59 11.55
C TRP A 589 11.73 2.28 11.09
N VAL A 590 10.69 2.84 11.76
CA VAL A 590 9.28 2.70 11.35
C VAL A 590 8.99 3.57 10.12
N ARG A 591 9.54 4.78 10.08
CA ARG A 591 9.41 5.66 8.90
C ARG A 591 10.08 5.08 7.64
N ALA A 592 10.99 4.14 7.80
CA ALA A 592 11.70 3.45 6.73
C ALA A 592 10.99 2.17 6.23
N LEU A 593 9.90 1.74 6.89
CA LEU A 593 9.07 0.60 6.46
C LEU A 593 8.19 0.97 5.26
#